data_8b2dabe7aef817732da2016a382063b0
#
_entry.id   8b2dabe7aef817732da2016a382063b0
#
_cell.length_a   1.000
_cell.length_b   1.000
_cell.length_c   1.000
_cell.angle_alpha   90.00
_cell.angle_beta   90.00
_cell.angle_gamma   90.00
#
_symmetry.space_group_name_H-M   'P 1'
#
loop_
_entity.id
_entity.type
_entity.pdbx_description
1 polymer ?
#
loop_
_entity_poly.entity_id
_entity_poly.type
_entity_poly.pdbx_seq_one_letter_code
_entity_poly.pdbx_strand_id
1 'polypeptide(L)'
;MNKKLAAQIGLLFVTIIWGFTFVLVKGALNDALPFSFATLRFGVATFLTLLIINKKINTLNKMELIGGIVCGAFLFLGYAFQNFGLMITTATKSAFITSISVLLVPILLLLLLLLL
;
A
#
# COMPACT_ATOMS: atom_id res chain seq x y z
N MET A 1 -0.96 29.06 -7.30
CA MET A 1 -1.22 27.71 -7.86
C MET A 1 -2.57 27.23 -7.36
N ASN A 2 -3.46 26.81 -8.23
CA ASN A 2 -4.81 26.38 -7.85
C ASN A 2 -4.70 25.07 -7.01
N LYS A 3 -5.36 25.02 -5.83
CA LYS A 3 -5.26 23.85 -4.91
C LYS A 3 -5.61 22.53 -5.61
N LYS A 4 -6.56 22.57 -6.56
CA LYS A 4 -6.92 21.39 -7.38
C LYS A 4 -5.76 20.93 -8.26
N LEU A 5 -5.07 21.86 -8.94
CA LEU A 5 -3.94 21.54 -9.81
C LEU A 5 -2.76 20.96 -9.00
N ALA A 6 -2.47 21.52 -7.84
CA ALA A 6 -1.44 20.99 -6.95
C ALA A 6 -1.73 19.56 -6.49
N ALA A 7 -3.00 19.26 -6.14
CA ALA A 7 -3.42 17.90 -5.76
C ALA A 7 -3.31 16.93 -6.94
N GLN A 8 -3.70 17.33 -8.14
CA GLN A 8 -3.59 16.50 -9.36
C GLN A 8 -2.12 16.17 -9.70
N ILE A 9 -1.25 17.18 -9.64
CA ILE A 9 0.18 16.99 -9.86
C ILE A 9 0.76 16.05 -8.79
N GLY A 10 0.40 16.22 -7.52
CA GLY A 10 0.81 15.34 -6.42
C GLY A 10 0.38 13.89 -6.66
N LEU A 11 -0.86 13.65 -7.06
CA LEU A 11 -1.37 12.32 -7.40
C LEU A 11 -0.60 11.69 -8.58
N LEU A 12 -0.28 12.49 -9.61
CA LEU A 12 0.51 12.02 -10.75
C LEU A 12 1.90 11.55 -10.30
N PHE A 13 2.59 12.33 -9.46
CA PHE A 13 3.88 11.96 -8.90
C PHE A 13 3.81 10.66 -8.09
N VAL A 14 2.81 10.51 -7.22
CA VAL A 14 2.60 9.29 -6.44
C VAL A 14 2.39 8.08 -7.35
N THR A 15 1.59 8.23 -8.41
CA THR A 15 1.33 7.15 -9.37
C THR A 15 2.61 6.72 -10.11
N ILE A 16 3.44 7.66 -10.52
CA ILE A 16 4.73 7.38 -11.18
C ILE A 16 5.66 6.63 -10.22
N ILE A 17 5.82 7.12 -8.99
CA ILE A 17 6.66 6.48 -7.97
C ILE A 17 6.15 5.06 -7.70
N TRP A 18 4.83 4.87 -7.57
CA TRP A 18 4.25 3.56 -7.32
C TRP A 18 4.46 2.59 -8.48
N GLY A 19 4.34 3.06 -9.74
CA GLY A 19 4.65 2.26 -10.92
C GLY A 19 6.11 1.78 -10.94
N PHE A 20 7.06 2.65 -10.63
CA PHE A 20 8.47 2.29 -10.49
C PHE A 20 8.72 1.25 -9.39
N THR A 21 7.93 1.27 -8.33
CA THR A 21 8.07 0.34 -7.20
C THR A 21 7.94 -1.11 -7.65
N PHE A 22 7.08 -1.44 -8.63
CA PHE A 22 6.93 -2.81 -9.12
C PHE A 22 8.22 -3.35 -9.76
N VAL A 23 8.94 -2.51 -10.49
CA VAL A 23 10.21 -2.90 -11.12
C VAL A 23 11.30 -3.09 -10.07
N LEU A 24 11.39 -2.17 -9.12
CA LEU A 24 12.37 -2.24 -8.02
C LEU A 24 12.13 -3.47 -7.12
N VAL A 25 10.88 -3.71 -6.75
CA VAL A 25 10.52 -4.87 -5.92
C VAL A 25 10.78 -6.16 -6.68
N LYS A 26 10.46 -6.24 -7.98
CA LYS A 26 10.79 -7.42 -8.80
C LYS A 26 12.30 -7.69 -8.80
N GLY A 27 13.14 -6.67 -8.93
CA GLY A 27 14.58 -6.81 -8.85
C GLY A 27 15.04 -7.31 -7.47
N ALA A 28 14.53 -6.73 -6.40
CA ALA A 28 14.87 -7.12 -5.03
C ALA A 28 14.44 -8.56 -4.67
N LEU A 29 13.32 -9.04 -5.23
CA LEU A 29 12.82 -10.40 -5.01
C LEU A 29 13.64 -11.49 -5.72
N ASN A 30 14.60 -11.14 -6.58
CA ASN A 30 15.55 -12.10 -7.12
C ASN A 30 16.53 -12.61 -6.03
N ASP A 31 16.84 -11.75 -5.06
CA ASP A 31 17.85 -12.03 -4.02
C ASP A 31 17.24 -12.17 -2.62
N ALA A 32 15.96 -11.86 -2.45
CA ALA A 32 15.29 -11.87 -1.15
C ALA A 32 13.96 -12.64 -1.17
N LEU A 33 13.68 -13.35 -0.06
CA LEU A 33 12.38 -14.00 0.13
C LEU A 33 11.26 -12.94 0.27
N PRO A 34 10.06 -13.19 -0.29
CA PRO A 34 8.95 -12.23 -0.28
C PRO A 34 8.55 -11.73 1.11
N PHE A 35 8.51 -12.62 2.09
CA PHE A 35 8.19 -12.27 3.47
C PHE A 35 9.28 -11.44 4.14
N SER A 36 10.55 -11.80 3.95
CA SER A 36 11.69 -11.03 4.49
C SER A 36 11.71 -9.63 3.93
N PHE A 37 11.49 -9.48 2.62
CA PHE A 37 11.42 -8.18 1.97
C PHE A 37 10.24 -7.34 2.50
N ALA A 38 9.04 -7.93 2.62
CA ALA A 38 7.87 -7.26 3.16
C ALA A 38 8.10 -6.83 4.62
N THR A 39 8.63 -7.71 5.46
CA THR A 39 8.92 -7.41 6.87
C THR A 39 9.90 -6.26 7.01
N LEU A 40 10.97 -6.23 6.23
CA LEU A 40 11.97 -5.17 6.25
C LEU A 40 11.36 -3.83 5.80
N ARG A 41 10.60 -3.84 4.71
CA ARG A 41 9.89 -2.67 4.18
C ARG A 41 8.92 -2.06 5.19
N PHE A 42 8.06 -2.89 5.79
CA PHE A 42 7.09 -2.43 6.79
C PHE A 42 7.76 -2.08 8.11
N GLY A 43 8.82 -2.77 8.50
CA GLY A 43 9.62 -2.45 9.68
C GLY A 43 10.25 -1.05 9.59
N VAL A 44 10.89 -0.74 8.47
CA VAL A 44 11.48 0.59 8.22
C VAL A 44 10.37 1.66 8.20
N ALA A 45 9.26 1.40 7.49
CA ALA A 45 8.15 2.34 7.43
C ALA A 45 7.55 2.61 8.82
N THR A 46 7.35 1.57 9.63
CA THR A 46 6.87 1.68 11.02
C THR A 46 7.83 2.49 11.86
N PHE A 47 9.13 2.20 11.80
CA PHE A 47 10.16 2.92 12.55
C PHE A 47 10.16 4.42 12.22
N LEU A 48 10.16 4.77 10.92
CA LEU A 48 10.11 6.17 10.49
C LEU A 48 8.81 6.86 10.92
N THR A 49 7.68 6.16 10.82
CA THR A 49 6.38 6.69 11.25
C THR A 49 6.37 6.96 12.75
N LEU A 50 6.90 6.04 13.56
CA LEU A 50 7.01 6.21 15.02
C LEU A 50 7.87 7.42 15.38
N LEU A 51 8.96 7.69 14.68
CA LEU A 51 9.79 8.87 14.90
C LEU A 51 9.00 10.18 14.66
N ILE A 52 8.14 10.19 13.65
CA ILE A 52 7.33 11.38 13.28
C ILE A 52 6.18 11.59 14.27
N ILE A 53 5.51 10.49 14.69
CA ILE A 53 4.26 10.55 15.48
C ILE A 53 4.52 10.50 16.99
N ASN A 54 5.75 10.34 17.43
CA ASN A 54 6.16 10.10 18.82
C ASN A 54 5.35 10.89 19.88
N LYS A 55 5.01 12.16 19.61
CA LYS A 55 4.23 13.00 20.54
C LYS A 55 2.70 12.73 20.51
N LYS A 56 2.18 12.06 19.49
CA LYS A 56 0.74 11.81 19.31
C LYS A 56 0.32 10.38 19.67
N ILE A 57 1.26 9.48 19.94
CA ILE A 57 0.96 8.06 20.27
C ILE A 57 0.09 7.97 21.53
N ASN A 58 0.32 8.82 22.50
CA ASN A 58 -0.42 8.82 23.78
C ASN A 58 -1.87 9.33 23.65
N THR A 59 -2.26 9.87 22.50
CA THR A 59 -3.62 10.37 22.24
C THR A 59 -4.49 9.38 21.45
N LEU A 60 -3.94 8.21 21.09
CA LEU A 60 -4.67 7.20 20.32
C LEU A 60 -5.79 6.56 21.12
N ASN A 61 -6.99 6.54 20.54
CA ASN A 61 -8.14 5.83 21.10
C ASN A 61 -8.02 4.32 20.79
N LYS A 62 -8.60 3.46 21.65
CA LYS A 62 -8.63 2.00 21.43
C LYS A 62 -9.19 1.62 20.07
N MET A 63 -10.24 2.30 19.63
CA MET A 63 -10.86 2.03 18.31
C MET A 63 -9.92 2.34 17.14
N GLU A 64 -9.15 3.43 17.23
CA GLU A 64 -8.13 3.79 16.24
C GLU A 64 -7.01 2.75 16.20
N LEU A 65 -6.58 2.28 17.37
CA LEU A 65 -5.56 1.24 17.46
C LEU A 65 -6.02 -0.08 16.85
N ILE A 66 -7.22 -0.55 17.19
CA ILE A 66 -7.80 -1.77 16.64
C ILE A 66 -7.99 -1.64 15.13
N GLY A 67 -8.55 -0.52 14.65
CA GLY A 67 -8.70 -0.23 13.24
C GLY A 67 -7.35 -0.26 12.50
N GLY A 68 -6.33 0.36 13.09
CA GLY A 68 -4.96 0.36 12.55
C GLY A 68 -4.35 -1.04 12.45
N ILE A 69 -4.53 -1.87 13.49
CA ILE A 69 -4.03 -3.26 13.50
C ILE A 69 -4.73 -4.09 12.41
N VAL A 70 -6.07 -4.01 12.32
CA VAL A 70 -6.85 -4.75 11.32
C VAL A 70 -6.46 -4.32 9.91
N CYS A 71 -6.47 -3.01 9.63
CA CYS A 71 -6.06 -2.50 8.31
C CYS A 71 -4.60 -2.86 7.98
N GLY A 72 -3.70 -2.76 8.95
CA GLY A 72 -2.29 -3.12 8.78
C GLY A 72 -2.10 -4.60 8.47
N ALA A 73 -2.84 -5.49 9.14
CA ALA A 73 -2.80 -6.93 8.88
C ALA A 73 -3.27 -7.26 7.45
N PHE A 74 -4.40 -6.70 7.01
CA PHE A 74 -4.88 -6.89 5.64
C PHE A 74 -3.92 -6.30 4.60
N LEU A 75 -3.34 -5.14 4.88
CA LEU A 75 -2.35 -4.51 4.02
C LEU A 75 -1.10 -5.38 3.88
N PHE A 76 -0.58 -5.89 4.99
CA PHE A 76 0.59 -6.79 5.01
C PHE A 76 0.32 -8.06 4.20
N LEU A 77 -0.82 -8.71 4.41
CA LEU A 77 -1.22 -9.90 3.66
C LEU A 77 -1.34 -9.59 2.16
N GLY A 78 -1.98 -8.48 1.81
CA GLY A 78 -2.10 -8.05 0.42
C GLY A 78 -0.74 -7.89 -0.27
N TYR A 79 0.21 -7.23 0.37
CA TYR A 79 1.57 -7.09 -0.15
C TYR A 79 2.35 -8.41 -0.17
N ALA A 80 2.17 -9.28 0.83
CA ALA A 80 2.80 -10.59 0.84
C ALA A 80 2.36 -11.40 -0.38
N PHE A 81 1.05 -11.52 -0.63
CA PHE A 81 0.53 -12.22 -1.81
C PHE A 81 0.94 -11.54 -3.12
N GLN A 82 0.97 -10.20 -3.16
CA GLN A 82 1.45 -9.46 -4.33
C GLN A 82 2.92 -9.76 -4.63
N ASN A 83 3.78 -9.83 -3.62
CA ASN A 83 5.18 -10.15 -3.78
C ASN A 83 5.37 -11.59 -4.29
N PHE A 84 4.60 -12.56 -3.77
CA PHE A 84 4.59 -13.92 -4.31
C PHE A 84 4.17 -13.95 -5.78
N GLY A 85 3.08 -13.28 -6.11
CA GLY A 85 2.64 -13.13 -7.50
C GLY A 85 3.71 -12.50 -8.38
N LEU A 86 4.41 -11.50 -7.87
CA LEU A 86 5.47 -10.80 -8.59
C LEU A 86 6.71 -11.68 -8.85
N MET A 87 7.00 -12.67 -7.99
CA MET A 87 8.08 -13.63 -8.24
C MET A 87 7.83 -14.48 -9.49
N ILE A 88 6.59 -14.90 -9.71
CA ILE A 88 6.21 -15.83 -10.79
C ILE A 88 5.71 -15.13 -12.06
N THR A 89 5.62 -13.79 -12.06
CA THR A 89 5.14 -13.02 -13.21
C THR A 89 6.04 -11.80 -13.48
N THR A 90 5.71 -11.02 -14.51
CA THR A 90 6.43 -9.79 -14.82
C THR A 90 5.91 -8.61 -14.01
N ALA A 91 6.77 -7.60 -13.79
CA ALA A 91 6.38 -6.35 -13.11
C ALA A 91 5.16 -5.70 -13.79
N THR A 92 5.13 -5.67 -15.12
CA THR A 92 4.04 -5.09 -15.91
C THR A 92 2.71 -5.81 -15.70
N LYS A 93 2.70 -7.16 -15.74
CA LYS A 93 1.49 -7.95 -15.50
C LYS A 93 0.96 -7.76 -14.08
N SER A 94 1.86 -7.79 -13.09
CA SER A 94 1.50 -7.57 -11.69
C SER A 94 0.92 -6.17 -11.46
N ALA A 95 1.55 -5.13 -12.02
CA ALA A 95 1.06 -3.76 -11.94
C ALA A 95 -0.32 -3.60 -12.58
N PHE A 96 -0.54 -4.22 -13.76
CA PHE A 96 -1.82 -4.17 -14.46
C PHE A 96 -2.94 -4.84 -13.64
N ILE A 97 -2.70 -6.05 -13.12
CA ILE A 97 -3.68 -6.77 -12.27
C ILE A 97 -3.99 -5.95 -11.00
N THR A 98 -2.97 -5.38 -10.36
CA THR A 98 -3.16 -4.54 -9.17
C THR A 98 -3.99 -3.29 -9.50
N SER A 99 -3.82 -2.71 -10.69
CA SER A 99 -4.59 -1.53 -11.12
C SER A 99 -6.10 -1.82 -11.26
N ILE A 100 -6.49 -3.08 -11.48
CA ILE A 100 -7.91 -3.47 -11.53
C ILE A 100 -8.58 -3.21 -10.17
N SER A 101 -7.86 -3.32 -9.06
CA SER A 101 -8.39 -3.03 -7.73
C SER A 101 -8.89 -1.59 -7.60
N VAL A 102 -8.27 -0.64 -8.32
CA VAL A 102 -8.69 0.79 -8.33
C VAL A 102 -10.09 0.94 -8.92
N LEU A 103 -10.47 0.08 -9.88
CA LEU A 103 -11.81 0.05 -10.46
C LEU A 103 -12.80 -0.73 -9.59
N LEU A 104 -12.35 -1.82 -8.98
CA LEU A 104 -13.22 -2.70 -8.17
C LEU A 104 -13.65 -2.06 -6.85
N VAL A 105 -12.74 -1.32 -6.18
CA VAL A 105 -13.05 -0.71 -4.87
C VAL A 105 -14.26 0.24 -4.92
N PRO A 106 -14.36 1.22 -5.83
CA PRO A 106 -15.53 2.09 -5.89
C PRO A 106 -16.82 1.33 -6.28
N ILE A 107 -16.72 0.28 -7.11
CA ILE A 107 -17.88 -0.56 -7.47
C ILE A 107 -18.39 -1.32 -6.25
N LEU A 108 -17.49 -1.95 -5.48
CA LEU A 108 -17.85 -2.66 -4.25
C LEU A 108 -18.42 -1.70 -3.20
N LEU A 109 -17.85 -0.51 -3.06
CA LEU A 109 -18.37 0.52 -2.16
C LEU A 109 -19.78 0.96 -2.55
N LEU A 110 -20.02 1.17 -3.84
CA LEU A 110 -21.35 1.52 -4.35
C LEU A 110 -22.37 0.39 -4.08
N LEU A 111 -21.99 -0.86 -4.34
CA LEU A 111 -22.85 -2.01 -4.04
C LEU A 111 -23.16 -2.11 -2.54
N LEU A 112 -22.18 -1.90 -1.69
CA LEU A 112 -22.38 -1.91 -0.24
C LEU A 112 -23.34 -0.81 0.21
N LEU A 113 -23.22 0.41 -0.34
CA LEU A 113 -24.12 1.53 -0.05
C LEU A 113 -25.55 1.32 -0.56
N LEU A 114 -25.72 0.52 -1.62
CA LEU A 114 -27.06 0.17 -2.15
C LEU A 114 -27.73 -0.95 -1.35
N LEU A 115 -26.95 -1.76 -0.61
CA LEU A 115 -27.44 -2.86 0.22
C LEU A 115 -27.73 -2.46 1.68
N LEU A 116 -27.25 -1.29 2.12
CA LEU A 116 -27.49 -0.68 3.43
C LEU A 116 -28.63 0.32 3.39
#